data_bef6e8f796aa96bf0960452487cb1d41
#
_entry.id   bef6e8f796aa96bf0960452487cb1d41
#
_cell.length_a   1.000
_cell.length_b   1.000
_cell.length_c   1.000
_cell.angle_alpha   90.00
_cell.angle_beta   90.00
_cell.angle_gamma   90.00
#
_symmetry.space_group_name_H-M   'P 1'
#
loop_
_entity.id
_entity.type
_entity.pdbx_description
1 polymer ?
#
loop_
_entity_poly.entity_id
_entity_poly.type
_entity_poly.pdbx_seq_one_letter_code
_entity_poly.pdbx_strand_id
1 'polypeptide(L)'
;MRLVSFVLPATIALALSLASQAVATEEENAEDFMGIHKIEIIFHEAGTTKNLDLMLSLFADDATLTSGGKTYKGKDEIRSYWQAAGPFQPQNQWVAYTPAFRIKYTVEGDTAHLYFECLYVDKAKNNIAAHTNSDDVLLRVNGKWLIKDMKASSVPEL
;
A
#
# COMPACT_ATOMS: atom_id res chain seq x y z
N MET A 1 67.30 -3.10 -24.67
CA MET A 1 66.15 -3.81 -24.04
C MET A 1 65.16 -2.78 -23.57
N ARG A 2 64.09 -2.50 -24.32
CA ARG A 2 63.07 -1.51 -23.98
C ARG A 2 61.86 -2.26 -23.45
N LEU A 3 61.49 -2.03 -22.15
CA LEU A 3 60.24 -2.49 -21.55
C LEU A 3 59.09 -1.68 -22.12
N VAL A 4 58.14 -2.36 -22.75
CA VAL A 4 56.86 -1.78 -23.17
C VAL A 4 55.88 -2.07 -22.05
N SER A 5 55.49 -1.01 -21.28
CA SER A 5 54.40 -1.07 -20.29
C SER A 5 53.07 -1.06 -21.03
N PHE A 6 52.29 -2.11 -20.91
CA PHE A 6 50.91 -2.16 -21.33
C PHE A 6 50.04 -1.52 -20.21
N VAL A 7 49.48 -0.36 -20.53
CA VAL A 7 48.42 0.23 -19.70
C VAL A 7 47.08 -0.36 -20.18
N LEU A 8 46.46 -1.21 -19.39
CA LEU A 8 45.08 -1.66 -19.61
C LEU A 8 44.12 -0.52 -19.32
N PRO A 9 43.11 -0.25 -20.16
CA PRO A 9 42.18 0.83 -19.93
C PRO A 9 41.18 0.45 -18.84
N ALA A 10 41.15 1.26 -17.79
CA ALA A 10 40.21 1.17 -16.62
C ALA A 10 38.74 1.50 -16.95
N THR A 11 38.44 1.75 -18.24
CA THR A 11 37.12 2.23 -18.69
C THR A 11 36.04 1.15 -18.84
N ILE A 12 36.40 -0.14 -18.95
CA ILE A 12 35.41 -1.23 -19.18
C ILE A 12 34.69 -1.62 -17.87
N ALA A 13 35.34 -1.50 -16.73
CA ALA A 13 34.77 -1.89 -15.43
C ALA A 13 33.64 -0.93 -14.96
N LEU A 14 33.71 0.36 -15.33
CA LEU A 14 32.73 1.37 -14.92
C LEU A 14 31.39 1.25 -15.66
N ALA A 15 31.44 0.87 -16.96
CA ALA A 15 30.22 0.72 -17.76
C ALA A 15 29.37 -0.50 -17.35
N LEU A 16 30.01 -1.59 -16.94
CA LEU A 16 29.33 -2.80 -16.46
C LEU A 16 28.67 -2.60 -15.09
N SER A 17 29.26 -1.79 -14.20
CA SER A 17 28.67 -1.50 -12.88
C SER A 17 27.44 -0.58 -12.98
N LEU A 18 27.44 0.38 -13.89
CA LEU A 18 26.30 1.28 -14.12
C LEU A 18 25.11 0.56 -14.75
N ALA A 19 25.34 -0.36 -15.69
CA ALA A 19 24.28 -1.15 -16.29
C ALA A 19 23.62 -2.11 -15.28
N SER A 20 24.41 -2.71 -14.38
CA SER A 20 23.91 -3.59 -13.33
C SER A 20 23.08 -2.84 -12.29
N GLN A 21 23.45 -1.61 -11.93
CA GLN A 21 22.69 -0.77 -11.01
C GLN A 21 21.36 -0.28 -11.62
N ALA A 22 21.34 0.05 -12.91
CA ALA A 22 20.12 0.47 -13.59
C ALA A 22 19.09 -0.68 -13.68
N VAL A 23 19.52 -1.89 -13.95
CA VAL A 23 18.64 -3.07 -13.97
C VAL A 23 18.11 -3.41 -12.59
N ALA A 24 18.94 -3.35 -11.54
CA ALA A 24 18.51 -3.59 -10.17
C ALA A 24 17.46 -2.57 -9.71
N THR A 25 17.58 -1.29 -10.08
CA THR A 25 16.60 -0.25 -9.74
C THR A 25 15.27 -0.41 -10.46
N GLU A 26 15.24 -0.93 -11.69
CA GLU A 26 14.00 -1.20 -12.41
C GLU A 26 13.24 -2.40 -11.81
N GLU A 27 13.92 -3.48 -11.44
CA GLU A 27 13.31 -4.63 -10.78
C GLU A 27 12.79 -4.26 -9.38
N GLU A 28 13.57 -3.52 -8.59
CA GLU A 28 13.16 -3.05 -7.25
C GLU A 28 11.92 -2.16 -7.34
N ASN A 29 11.86 -1.23 -8.29
CA ASN A 29 10.70 -0.38 -8.52
C ASN A 29 9.45 -1.19 -8.92
N ALA A 30 9.60 -2.28 -9.69
CA ALA A 30 8.49 -3.13 -10.07
C ALA A 30 7.96 -3.96 -8.89
N GLU A 31 8.84 -4.49 -8.02
CA GLU A 31 8.44 -5.21 -6.80
C GLU A 31 7.71 -4.29 -5.83
N ASP A 32 8.19 -3.07 -5.63
CA ASP A 32 7.55 -2.06 -4.77
C ASP A 32 6.19 -1.68 -5.30
N PHE A 33 6.08 -1.41 -6.60
CA PHE A 33 4.82 -1.13 -7.26
C PHE A 33 3.79 -2.24 -6.99
N MET A 34 4.16 -3.49 -7.25
CA MET A 34 3.27 -4.63 -7.05
C MET A 34 2.92 -4.85 -5.59
N GLY A 35 3.90 -4.68 -4.68
CA GLY A 35 3.69 -4.84 -3.24
C GLY A 35 2.76 -3.80 -2.65
N ILE A 36 2.88 -2.54 -3.07
CA ILE A 36 2.04 -1.43 -2.61
C ILE A 36 0.62 -1.54 -3.19
N HIS A 37 0.49 -1.83 -4.49
CA HIS A 37 -0.82 -2.06 -5.11
C HIS A 37 -1.58 -3.25 -4.50
N LYS A 38 -0.86 -4.26 -4.04
CA LYS A 38 -1.45 -5.40 -3.34
C LYS A 38 -2.17 -4.99 -2.04
N ILE A 39 -1.71 -3.94 -1.35
CA ILE A 39 -2.38 -3.41 -0.16
C ILE A 39 -3.78 -2.92 -0.52
N GLU A 40 -3.90 -2.08 -1.54
CA GLU A 40 -5.18 -1.55 -2.01
C GLU A 40 -6.14 -2.68 -2.47
N ILE A 41 -5.63 -3.64 -3.26
CA ILE A 41 -6.42 -4.78 -3.74
C ILE A 41 -6.97 -5.60 -2.57
N ILE A 42 -6.12 -5.97 -1.62
CA ILE A 42 -6.52 -6.74 -0.44
C ILE A 42 -7.47 -5.94 0.45
N PHE A 43 -7.25 -4.63 0.59
CA PHE A 43 -8.13 -3.75 1.34
C PHE A 43 -9.57 -3.78 0.79
N HIS A 44 -9.73 -3.65 -0.53
CA HIS A 44 -11.02 -3.72 -1.20
C HIS A 44 -11.65 -5.11 -1.12
N GLU A 45 -10.84 -6.17 -1.30
CA GLU A 45 -11.30 -7.55 -1.15
C GLU A 45 -11.81 -7.81 0.27
N ALA A 46 -11.05 -7.40 1.29
CA ALA A 46 -11.41 -7.58 2.70
C ALA A 46 -12.72 -6.87 3.04
N GLY A 47 -12.92 -5.62 2.59
CA GLY A 47 -14.17 -4.89 2.78
C GLY A 47 -15.35 -5.52 2.04
N THR A 48 -15.15 -5.95 0.80
CA THR A 48 -16.19 -6.57 -0.04
C THR A 48 -16.63 -7.93 0.50
N THR A 49 -15.68 -8.76 0.96
CA THR A 49 -15.93 -10.10 1.50
C THR A 49 -16.22 -10.11 2.99
N LYS A 50 -16.13 -8.95 3.65
CA LYS A 50 -16.23 -8.78 5.12
C LYS A 50 -15.20 -9.63 5.89
N ASN A 51 -14.06 -9.89 5.26
CA ASN A 51 -12.98 -10.67 5.86
C ASN A 51 -12.09 -9.79 6.73
N LEU A 52 -12.41 -9.75 8.02
CA LEU A 52 -11.72 -8.90 8.99
C LEU A 52 -10.25 -9.32 9.20
N ASP A 53 -9.97 -10.63 9.18
CA ASP A 53 -8.61 -11.14 9.34
C ASP A 53 -7.74 -10.78 8.13
N LEU A 54 -8.32 -10.81 6.92
CA LEU A 54 -7.65 -10.34 5.71
C LEU A 54 -7.34 -8.84 5.80
N MET A 55 -8.29 -8.02 6.29
CA MET A 55 -8.05 -6.59 6.54
C MET A 55 -6.88 -6.38 7.51
N LEU A 56 -6.88 -7.09 8.63
CA LEU A 56 -5.82 -6.95 9.64
C LEU A 56 -4.47 -7.50 9.21
N SER A 57 -4.42 -8.35 8.21
CA SER A 57 -3.16 -8.84 7.62
C SER A 57 -2.36 -7.76 6.92
N LEU A 58 -2.99 -6.64 6.57
CA LEU A 58 -2.36 -5.47 5.95
C LEU A 58 -1.57 -4.61 6.95
N PHE A 59 -1.84 -4.73 8.24
CA PHE A 59 -1.28 -3.86 9.28
C PHE A 59 -0.07 -4.50 9.97
N ALA A 60 0.92 -3.67 10.32
CA ALA A 60 1.97 -4.05 11.26
C ALA A 60 1.36 -4.30 12.65
N ASP A 61 2.02 -5.08 13.52
CA ASP A 61 1.49 -5.43 14.83
C ASP A 61 1.28 -4.21 15.74
N ASP A 62 2.16 -3.21 15.61
CA ASP A 62 2.14 -1.95 16.33
C ASP A 62 1.61 -0.77 15.49
N ALA A 63 0.80 -1.07 14.48
CA ALA A 63 0.21 -0.05 13.62
C ALA A 63 -0.76 0.88 14.37
N THR A 64 -0.97 2.07 13.80
CA THR A 64 -2.02 2.99 14.23
C THR A 64 -3.01 3.26 13.10
N LEU A 65 -4.27 3.51 13.47
CA LEU A 65 -5.32 3.96 12.57
C LEU A 65 -6.01 5.18 13.18
N THR A 66 -6.07 6.28 12.45
CA THR A 66 -6.77 7.49 12.88
C THR A 66 -7.96 7.75 11.97
N SER A 67 -9.15 7.90 12.56
CA SER A 67 -10.39 8.23 11.85
C SER A 67 -11.33 9.02 12.77
N GLY A 68 -12.00 10.05 12.23
CA GLY A 68 -12.93 10.87 12.99
C GLY A 68 -12.33 11.53 14.24
N GLY A 69 -11.03 11.84 14.22
CA GLY A 69 -10.31 12.43 15.35
C GLY A 69 -9.93 11.43 16.46
N LYS A 70 -10.22 10.14 16.31
CA LYS A 70 -9.83 9.08 17.24
C LYS A 70 -8.73 8.23 16.64
N THR A 71 -7.72 7.86 17.45
CA THR A 71 -6.62 6.96 17.07
C THR A 71 -6.80 5.61 17.76
N TYR A 72 -6.67 4.54 16.98
CA TYR A 72 -6.69 3.14 17.37
C TYR A 72 -5.27 2.59 17.26
N LYS A 73 -4.78 1.88 18.28
CA LYS A 73 -3.40 1.42 18.38
C LYS A 73 -3.32 -0.10 18.46
N GLY A 74 -2.50 -0.67 17.59
CA GLY A 74 -2.34 -2.11 17.49
C GLY A 74 -3.55 -2.83 16.87
N LYS A 75 -3.34 -4.09 16.51
CA LYS A 75 -4.35 -4.86 15.74
C LYS A 75 -5.69 -5.04 16.45
N ASP A 76 -5.71 -5.11 17.79
CA ASP A 76 -6.97 -5.32 18.52
C ASP A 76 -7.89 -4.09 18.47
N GLU A 77 -7.34 -2.89 18.68
CA GLU A 77 -8.12 -1.66 18.55
C GLU A 77 -8.51 -1.39 17.09
N ILE A 78 -7.61 -1.65 16.14
CA ILE A 78 -7.89 -1.54 14.70
C ILE A 78 -8.99 -2.53 14.30
N ARG A 79 -8.99 -3.75 14.83
CA ARG A 79 -10.08 -4.72 14.65
C ARG A 79 -11.42 -4.12 15.11
N SER A 80 -11.44 -3.51 16.28
CA SER A 80 -12.66 -2.89 16.82
C SER A 80 -13.20 -1.77 15.92
N TYR A 81 -12.31 -0.98 15.31
CA TYR A 81 -12.70 0.04 14.33
C TYR A 81 -13.36 -0.60 13.11
N TRP A 82 -12.69 -1.60 12.49
CA TRP A 82 -13.22 -2.23 11.28
C TRP A 82 -14.51 -3.01 11.52
N GLN A 83 -14.68 -3.64 12.67
CA GLN A 83 -15.94 -4.29 13.04
C GLN A 83 -17.12 -3.31 13.04
N ALA A 84 -16.90 -2.06 13.37
CA ALA A 84 -17.93 -1.01 13.37
C ALA A 84 -18.07 -0.31 12.01
N ALA A 85 -17.11 -0.45 11.09
CA ALA A 85 -17.10 0.24 9.81
C ALA A 85 -18.17 -0.30 8.84
N GLY A 86 -18.71 0.58 8.01
CA GLY A 86 -19.80 0.28 7.08
C GLY A 86 -19.60 -0.96 6.21
N PRO A 87 -18.43 -1.18 5.58
CA PRO A 87 -18.19 -2.37 4.77
C PRO A 87 -18.35 -3.69 5.53
N PHE A 88 -18.02 -3.71 6.83
CA PHE A 88 -18.06 -4.91 7.68
C PHE A 88 -19.40 -5.13 8.38
N GLN A 89 -20.35 -4.18 8.28
CA GLN A 89 -21.67 -4.35 8.87
C GLN A 89 -22.45 -5.45 8.14
N PRO A 90 -23.05 -6.43 8.84
CA PRO A 90 -23.70 -7.57 8.20
C PRO A 90 -24.89 -7.18 7.33
N GLN A 91 -25.61 -6.10 7.67
CA GLN A 91 -26.75 -5.60 6.93
C GLN A 91 -26.39 -4.87 5.63
N ASN A 92 -25.15 -4.40 5.46
CA ASN A 92 -24.72 -3.66 4.29
C ASN A 92 -24.25 -4.62 3.18
N GLN A 93 -24.69 -4.39 1.95
CA GLN A 93 -24.23 -5.13 0.77
C GLN A 93 -23.23 -4.30 -0.04
N TRP A 94 -22.24 -3.77 0.69
CA TRP A 94 -21.26 -2.88 0.10
C TRP A 94 -20.13 -3.66 -0.58
N VAL A 95 -19.76 -3.21 -1.76
CA VAL A 95 -18.60 -3.71 -2.49
C VAL A 95 -17.70 -2.54 -2.87
N ALA A 96 -16.40 -2.75 -2.76
CA ALA A 96 -15.41 -1.86 -3.31
C ALA A 96 -14.90 -2.43 -4.63
N TYR A 97 -14.61 -1.56 -5.59
CA TYR A 97 -14.08 -1.94 -6.89
C TYR A 97 -12.58 -1.64 -6.94
N THR A 98 -11.82 -2.57 -7.49
CA THR A 98 -10.41 -2.40 -7.85
C THR A 98 -10.29 -2.11 -9.35
N PRO A 99 -9.31 -1.30 -9.76
CA PRO A 99 -8.38 -0.54 -8.92
C PRO A 99 -9.10 0.57 -8.12
N ALA A 100 -8.41 1.13 -7.12
CA ALA A 100 -8.86 2.30 -6.39
C ALA A 100 -9.15 3.46 -7.35
N PHE A 101 -10.10 4.31 -6.98
CA PHE A 101 -10.51 5.44 -7.83
C PHE A 101 -9.36 6.42 -8.11
N ARG A 102 -8.54 6.68 -7.08
CA ARG A 102 -7.26 7.38 -7.17
C ARG A 102 -6.24 6.67 -6.34
N ILE A 103 -5.02 6.53 -6.86
CA ILE A 103 -3.90 5.97 -6.13
C ILE A 103 -2.64 6.78 -6.41
N LYS A 104 -1.89 7.09 -5.37
CA LYS A 104 -0.58 7.75 -5.43
C LYS A 104 0.32 7.13 -4.38
N TYR A 105 1.59 6.96 -4.69
CA TYR A 105 2.57 6.50 -3.72
C TYR A 105 3.96 7.07 -4.02
N THR A 106 4.78 7.10 -2.98
CA THR A 106 6.22 7.37 -3.06
C THR A 106 6.95 6.35 -2.20
N VAL A 107 8.16 5.96 -2.60
CA VAL A 107 8.99 4.98 -1.88
C VAL A 107 10.31 5.63 -1.51
N GLU A 108 10.72 5.46 -0.25
CA GLU A 108 12.00 5.93 0.29
C GLU A 108 12.61 4.80 1.14
N GLY A 109 13.43 3.95 0.49
CA GLY A 109 14.01 2.77 1.12
C GLY A 109 12.92 1.78 1.59
N ASP A 110 12.90 1.49 2.89
CA ASP A 110 11.92 0.57 3.50
C ASP A 110 10.64 1.27 3.99
N THR A 111 10.44 2.52 3.62
CA THR A 111 9.23 3.30 3.93
C THR A 111 8.55 3.74 2.64
N ALA A 112 7.23 3.73 2.62
CA ALA A 112 6.46 4.31 1.54
C ALA A 112 5.28 5.12 2.08
N HIS A 113 4.85 6.11 1.30
CA HIS A 113 3.58 6.80 1.49
C HIS A 113 2.61 6.32 0.42
N LEU A 114 1.41 5.91 0.83
CA LEU A 114 0.35 5.46 -0.05
C LEU A 114 -0.92 6.27 0.23
N TYR A 115 -1.47 6.89 -0.80
CA TYR A 115 -2.79 7.49 -0.79
C TYR A 115 -3.67 6.79 -1.80
N PHE A 116 -4.90 6.42 -1.41
CA PHE A 116 -5.91 5.91 -2.34
C PHE A 116 -7.32 6.26 -1.90
N GLU A 117 -8.23 6.31 -2.86
CA GLU A 117 -9.65 6.57 -2.64
C GLU A 117 -10.48 5.34 -2.98
N CYS A 118 -11.44 5.02 -2.11
CA CYS A 118 -12.35 3.90 -2.27
C CYS A 118 -13.78 4.39 -2.51
N LEU A 119 -14.42 3.83 -3.51
CA LEU A 119 -15.86 3.94 -3.71
C LEU A 119 -16.52 2.64 -3.30
N TYR A 120 -17.36 2.70 -2.28
CA TYR A 120 -18.21 1.58 -1.88
C TYR A 120 -19.59 1.73 -2.53
N VAL A 121 -20.01 0.72 -3.25
CA VAL A 121 -21.35 0.66 -3.86
C VAL A 121 -22.22 -0.28 -3.04
N ASP A 122 -23.40 0.18 -2.62
CA ASP A 122 -24.43 -0.65 -2.02
C ASP A 122 -25.22 -1.37 -3.13
N LYS A 123 -25.01 -2.68 -3.27
CA LYS A 123 -25.70 -3.49 -4.29
C LYS A 123 -27.19 -3.59 -4.07
N ALA A 124 -27.67 -3.49 -2.83
CA ALA A 124 -29.08 -3.56 -2.53
C ALA A 124 -29.82 -2.27 -2.95
N LYS A 125 -29.15 -1.13 -2.83
CA LYS A 125 -29.71 0.19 -3.14
C LYS A 125 -29.30 0.73 -4.50
N ASN A 126 -28.31 0.10 -5.12
CA ASN A 126 -27.72 0.54 -6.41
C ASN A 126 -27.24 1.99 -6.41
N ASN A 127 -26.53 2.38 -5.33
CA ASN A 127 -25.96 3.71 -5.17
C ASN A 127 -24.56 3.64 -4.55
N ILE A 128 -23.84 4.77 -4.61
CA ILE A 128 -22.59 4.95 -3.86
C ILE A 128 -22.96 5.07 -2.38
N ALA A 129 -22.48 4.13 -1.59
CA ALA A 129 -22.72 4.06 -0.14
C ALA A 129 -21.72 4.91 0.65
N ALA A 130 -20.46 4.97 0.17
CA ALA A 130 -19.41 5.77 0.78
C ALA A 130 -18.31 6.07 -0.24
N HIS A 131 -17.73 7.26 -0.13
CA HIS A 131 -16.48 7.65 -0.76
C HIS A 131 -15.49 7.98 0.36
N THR A 132 -14.43 7.22 0.46
CA THR A 132 -13.44 7.35 1.52
C THR A 132 -12.04 7.45 0.95
N ASN A 133 -11.11 8.01 1.70
CA ASN A 133 -9.69 7.94 1.39
C ASN A 133 -8.92 7.27 2.53
N SER A 134 -7.77 6.75 2.16
CA SER A 134 -6.72 6.32 3.07
C SER A 134 -5.43 7.05 2.73
N ASP A 135 -4.74 7.55 3.75
CA ASP A 135 -3.42 8.18 3.67
C ASP A 135 -2.52 7.42 4.64
N ASP A 136 -1.64 6.61 4.09
CA ASP A 136 -0.93 5.57 4.79
C ASP A 136 0.58 5.78 4.78
N VAL A 137 1.22 5.51 5.90
CA VAL A 137 2.66 5.23 5.97
C VAL A 137 2.84 3.71 6.00
N LEU A 138 3.60 3.20 5.05
CA LEU A 138 3.94 1.79 4.93
C LEU A 138 5.36 1.53 5.40
N LEU A 139 5.59 0.34 5.95
CA LEU A 139 6.92 -0.19 6.24
C LEU A 139 7.12 -1.52 5.53
N ARG A 140 8.33 -1.73 5.00
CA ARG A 140 8.74 -3.02 4.45
C ARG A 140 9.27 -3.91 5.58
N VAL A 141 8.57 -5.00 5.85
CA VAL A 141 8.93 -5.98 6.89
C VAL A 141 9.08 -7.35 6.24
N ASN A 142 10.29 -7.91 6.28
CA ASN A 142 10.60 -9.19 5.65
C ASN A 142 10.15 -9.27 4.16
N GLY A 143 10.42 -8.20 3.40
CA GLY A 143 10.08 -8.10 1.98
C GLY A 143 8.60 -7.85 1.68
N LYS A 144 7.77 -7.55 2.69
CA LYS A 144 6.34 -7.24 2.52
C LYS A 144 6.05 -5.83 3.00
N TRP A 145 5.28 -5.09 2.22
CA TRP A 145 4.73 -3.82 2.64
C TRP A 145 3.56 -4.02 3.60
N LEU A 146 3.61 -3.36 4.76
CA LEU A 146 2.56 -3.35 5.78
C LEU A 146 2.21 -1.91 6.15
N ILE A 147 0.94 -1.64 6.45
CA ILE A 147 0.48 -0.36 6.95
C ILE A 147 0.99 -0.16 8.38
N LYS A 148 1.75 0.90 8.59
CA LYS A 148 2.25 1.31 9.91
C LYS A 148 1.37 2.39 10.53
N ASP A 149 1.02 3.40 9.75
CA ASP A 149 0.08 4.44 10.14
C ASP A 149 -0.96 4.63 9.03
N MET A 150 -2.23 4.68 9.40
CA MET A 150 -3.34 4.91 8.51
C MET A 150 -4.17 6.10 8.96
N LYS A 151 -4.49 7.00 8.05
CA LYS A 151 -5.49 8.04 8.26
C LYS A 151 -6.64 7.81 7.31
N ALA A 152 -7.79 7.42 7.86
CA ALA A 152 -9.00 7.19 7.08
C ALA A 152 -9.98 8.34 7.26
N SER A 153 -10.52 8.84 6.15
CA SER A 153 -11.55 9.90 6.18
C SER A 153 -12.57 9.72 5.05
N SER A 154 -13.72 10.38 5.22
CA SER A 154 -14.69 10.49 4.13
C SER A 154 -14.24 11.57 3.16
N VAL A 155 -14.41 11.32 1.87
CA VAL A 155 -14.23 12.32 0.82
C VAL A 155 -15.60 12.96 0.57
N PRO A 156 -15.73 14.30 0.52
CA PRO A 156 -16.97 14.94 0.13
C PRO A 156 -17.43 14.42 -1.24
N GLU A 157 -18.75 14.30 -1.41
CA GLU A 157 -19.34 13.86 -2.69
C GLU A 157 -18.86 14.75 -3.84
N LEU A 158 -18.66 14.13 -4.99
CA LEU A 158 -18.26 14.75 -6.26
C LEU A 158 -19.38 15.63 -6.81
#